data_61a13c19ae97de78c5249419cf7db525
#
_entry.id   61a13c19ae97de78c5249419cf7db525
#
_cell.length_a   1.000
_cell.length_b   1.000
_cell.length_c   1.000
_cell.angle_alpha   90.00
_cell.angle_beta   90.00
_cell.angle_gamma   90.00
#
_symmetry.space_group_name_H-M   'P 1'
#
loop_
_entity.id
_entity.type
_entity.pdbx_description
1 polymer ?
#
loop_
_entity_poly.entity_id
_entity_poly.type
_entity_poly.pdbx_seq_one_letter_code
_entity_poly.pdbx_strand_id
1 'polypeptide(L)'
;MLRTENLNVFYDELQALIEASVHVREGDLLVIIGSNGSGKTTLLRTISGLNRPRSGRIFFGGEPIEEEATDRICGRGINHVPEGRKLFPQMTVYENLEMGAYLASKRGMPADQLEEVFRTFPVLRRRTKQLAGTLSGGEQQMLAVGRALMARPRLLMLDEPTLGLAPKAAYEIYSVLVQLNRDGLTILLVSQDVLQALKIGNRAYVLENGRISMEGSGSDLLGNPKVKEAYLGI
;
A
#
# COMPACT_ATOMS: atom_id res chain seq x y z
N MET A 1 -6.27 3.28 -14.16
CA MET A 1 -6.46 2.06 -13.33
C MET A 1 -7.42 2.31 -12.15
N LEU A 2 -7.04 3.08 -11.13
CA LEU A 2 -7.90 3.46 -9.99
C LEU A 2 -8.19 4.96 -10.03
N ARG A 3 -9.42 5.37 -9.72
CA ARG A 3 -9.81 6.77 -9.60
C ARG A 3 -10.79 6.93 -8.44
N THR A 4 -10.57 7.91 -7.60
CA THR A 4 -11.52 8.38 -6.61
C THR A 4 -12.05 9.75 -7.01
N GLU A 5 -13.32 10.02 -6.76
CA GLU A 5 -13.97 11.29 -7.09
C GLU A 5 -14.71 11.82 -5.87
N ASN A 6 -14.25 12.95 -5.35
CA ASN A 6 -14.88 13.74 -4.28
C ASN A 6 -15.25 12.89 -3.05
N LEU A 7 -14.33 12.02 -2.60
CA LEU A 7 -14.60 11.15 -1.48
C LEU A 7 -14.78 11.94 -0.18
N ASN A 8 -15.91 11.74 0.47
CA ASN A 8 -16.18 12.22 1.81
C ASN A 8 -16.36 11.02 2.73
N VAL A 9 -15.45 10.90 3.71
CA VAL A 9 -15.43 9.77 4.65
C VAL A 9 -15.48 10.28 6.08
N PHE A 10 -16.27 9.62 6.90
CA PHE A 10 -16.50 10.00 8.29
C PHE A 10 -16.27 8.81 9.21
N TYR A 11 -15.80 9.11 10.42
CA TYR A 11 -15.86 8.26 11.59
C TYR A 11 -16.80 8.93 12.57
N ASP A 12 -18.01 8.37 12.71
CA ASP A 12 -19.13 9.02 13.40
C ASP A 12 -19.36 10.45 12.86
N GLU A 13 -19.15 11.48 13.67
CA GLU A 13 -19.28 12.88 13.27
C GLU A 13 -17.97 13.52 12.76
N LEU A 14 -16.83 12.82 12.93
CA LEU A 14 -15.53 13.35 12.51
C LEU A 14 -15.31 13.06 11.02
N GLN A 15 -15.20 14.11 10.22
CA GLN A 15 -14.86 13.97 8.81
C GLN A 15 -13.35 13.77 8.64
N ALA A 16 -12.97 12.63 8.06
CA ALA A 16 -11.58 12.24 7.85
C ALA A 16 -11.08 12.49 6.42
N LEU A 17 -11.99 12.43 5.42
CA LEU A 17 -11.69 12.84 4.04
C LEU A 17 -12.73 13.81 3.55
N ILE A 18 -12.29 14.84 2.83
CA ILE A 18 -13.10 15.94 2.34
C ILE A 18 -12.82 16.11 0.84
N GLU A 19 -13.78 15.67 0.01
CA GLU A 19 -13.73 15.76 -1.47
C GLU A 19 -12.41 15.22 -2.04
N ALA A 20 -11.86 14.16 -1.42
CA ALA A 20 -10.57 13.61 -1.82
C ALA A 20 -10.67 12.90 -3.16
N SER A 21 -9.95 13.42 -4.15
CA SER A 21 -9.89 12.87 -5.51
C SER A 21 -8.45 12.50 -5.86
N VAL A 22 -8.22 11.23 -6.23
CA VAL A 22 -6.90 10.67 -6.56
C VAL A 22 -7.01 9.83 -7.81
N HIS A 23 -6.00 9.88 -8.66
CA HIS A 23 -5.93 9.07 -9.87
C HIS A 23 -4.62 8.28 -9.93
N VAL A 24 -4.70 6.95 -9.88
CA VAL A 24 -3.59 6.02 -10.08
C VAL A 24 -3.67 5.48 -11.51
N ARG A 25 -2.64 5.70 -12.30
CA ARG A 25 -2.50 5.14 -13.66
C ARG A 25 -1.88 3.75 -13.57
N GLU A 26 -2.04 2.96 -14.61
CA GLU A 26 -1.34 1.67 -14.72
C GLU A 26 0.16 1.91 -14.82
N GLY A 27 0.95 1.15 -14.06
CA GLY A 27 2.40 1.32 -13.97
C GLY A 27 2.87 2.45 -13.05
N ASP A 28 1.97 3.24 -12.44
CA ASP A 28 2.40 4.25 -11.46
C ASP A 28 3.02 3.60 -10.21
N LEU A 29 4.09 4.21 -9.69
CA LEU A 29 4.43 4.20 -8.28
C LEU A 29 3.95 5.55 -7.73
N LEU A 30 2.67 5.59 -7.37
CA LEU A 30 2.04 6.78 -6.82
C LEU A 30 2.28 6.85 -5.32
N VAL A 31 2.73 8.00 -4.84
CA VAL A 31 2.95 8.26 -3.42
C VAL A 31 1.92 9.26 -2.90
N ILE A 32 1.38 9.00 -1.70
CA ILE A 32 0.60 9.98 -0.95
C ILE A 32 1.34 10.29 0.34
N ILE A 33 1.76 11.53 0.46
CA ILE A 33 2.41 12.06 1.65
C ILE A 33 1.45 12.93 2.46
N GLY A 34 1.76 13.12 3.74
CA GLY A 34 0.98 13.98 4.65
C GLY A 34 1.32 13.67 6.11
N SER A 35 0.99 14.60 7.00
CA SER A 35 1.17 14.43 8.45
C SER A 35 0.30 13.28 9.01
N ASN A 36 0.60 12.88 10.25
CA ASN A 36 -0.26 11.95 10.98
C ASN A 36 -1.67 12.56 11.15
N GLY A 37 -2.69 11.74 10.94
CA GLY A 37 -4.08 12.19 10.99
C GLY A 37 -4.58 12.92 9.73
N SER A 38 -3.76 13.09 8.67
CA SER A 38 -4.20 13.76 7.45
C SER A 38 -5.24 12.99 6.62
N GLY A 39 -5.50 11.71 6.92
CA GLY A 39 -6.49 10.89 6.22
C GLY A 39 -5.91 9.80 5.30
N LYS A 40 -4.59 9.61 5.25
CA LYS A 40 -3.90 8.65 4.37
C LYS A 40 -4.41 7.21 4.54
N THR A 41 -4.34 6.68 5.75
CA THR A 41 -4.87 5.35 6.09
C THR A 41 -6.37 5.23 5.79
N THR A 42 -7.14 6.29 6.07
CA THR A 42 -8.57 6.34 5.75
C THR A 42 -8.82 6.17 4.26
N LEU A 43 -8.04 6.84 3.41
CA LEU A 43 -8.15 6.71 1.96
C LEU A 43 -7.90 5.27 1.50
N LEU A 44 -6.80 4.64 1.96
CA LEU A 44 -6.51 3.24 1.61
C LEU A 44 -7.59 2.27 2.11
N ARG A 45 -8.07 2.46 3.34
CA ARG A 45 -9.16 1.65 3.91
C ARG A 45 -10.47 1.82 3.14
N THR A 46 -10.75 3.03 2.65
CA THR A 46 -11.95 3.28 1.85
C THR A 46 -11.84 2.62 0.48
N ILE A 47 -10.69 2.72 -0.19
CA ILE A 47 -10.43 2.02 -1.46
C ILE A 47 -10.53 0.50 -1.29
N SER A 48 -10.09 -0.04 -0.15
CA SER A 48 -10.16 -1.49 0.16
C SER A 48 -11.55 -1.97 0.57
N GLY A 49 -12.56 -1.08 0.69
CA GLY A 49 -13.90 -1.43 1.16
C GLY A 49 -13.99 -1.70 2.68
N LEU A 50 -12.94 -1.37 3.44
CA LEU A 50 -12.95 -1.47 4.91
C LEU A 50 -13.72 -0.31 5.56
N ASN A 51 -13.81 0.83 4.88
CA ASN A 51 -14.65 1.96 5.24
C ASN A 51 -15.52 2.31 4.05
N ARG A 52 -16.76 2.69 4.27
CA ARG A 52 -17.63 3.18 3.20
C ARG A 52 -17.60 4.71 3.15
N PRO A 53 -17.48 5.32 1.97
CA PRO A 53 -17.62 6.77 1.84
C PRO A 53 -19.08 7.18 2.08
N ARG A 54 -19.29 8.34 2.72
CA ARG A 54 -20.64 8.94 2.84
C ARG A 54 -21.11 9.48 1.48
N SER A 55 -20.17 9.97 0.66
CA SER A 55 -20.40 10.39 -0.71
C SER A 55 -19.11 10.34 -1.52
N GLY A 56 -19.23 10.47 -2.84
CA GLY A 56 -18.14 10.31 -3.81
C GLY A 56 -18.15 8.91 -4.44
N ARG A 57 -17.25 8.67 -5.38
CA ARG A 57 -17.18 7.43 -6.16
C ARG A 57 -15.77 6.88 -6.19
N ILE A 58 -15.66 5.57 -6.32
CA ILE A 58 -14.37 4.87 -6.51
C ILE A 58 -14.51 3.97 -7.74
N PHE A 59 -13.60 4.14 -8.70
CA PHE A 59 -13.59 3.33 -9.93
C PHE A 59 -12.29 2.53 -10.01
N PHE A 60 -12.38 1.26 -10.33
CA PHE A 60 -11.25 0.40 -10.65
C PHE A 60 -11.46 -0.31 -11.98
N GLY A 61 -10.54 -0.10 -12.93
CA GLY A 61 -10.70 -0.61 -14.30
C GLY A 61 -11.93 -0.03 -15.05
N GLY A 62 -12.43 1.13 -14.60
CA GLY A 62 -13.65 1.78 -15.13
C GLY A 62 -14.93 1.40 -14.41
N GLU A 63 -14.93 0.37 -13.58
CA GLU A 63 -16.10 -0.11 -12.84
C GLU A 63 -16.18 0.53 -11.45
N PRO A 64 -17.37 0.91 -10.97
CA PRO A 64 -17.56 1.42 -9.61
C PRO A 64 -17.38 0.31 -8.58
N ILE A 65 -16.67 0.61 -7.46
CA ILE A 65 -16.36 -0.37 -6.42
C ILE A 65 -16.69 0.10 -5.00
N GLU A 66 -17.19 1.32 -4.81
CA GLU A 66 -17.42 1.93 -3.49
C GLU A 66 -18.41 1.16 -2.60
N GLU A 67 -19.29 0.36 -3.20
CA GLU A 67 -20.27 -0.46 -2.48
C GLU A 67 -19.87 -1.94 -2.40
N GLU A 68 -18.77 -2.33 -3.03
CA GLU A 68 -18.34 -3.72 -3.04
C GLU A 68 -17.78 -4.15 -1.68
N ALA A 69 -17.93 -5.44 -1.39
CA ALA A 69 -17.30 -6.05 -0.22
C ALA A 69 -15.77 -6.20 -0.43
N THR A 70 -15.01 -6.12 0.67
CA THR A 70 -13.53 -6.16 0.65
C THR A 70 -12.96 -7.38 -0.09
N ASP A 71 -13.58 -8.56 0.06
CA ASP A 71 -13.16 -9.79 -0.63
C ASP A 71 -13.33 -9.68 -2.15
N ARG A 72 -14.40 -9.04 -2.63
CA ARG A 72 -14.61 -8.77 -4.05
C ARG A 72 -13.59 -7.77 -4.60
N ILE A 73 -13.33 -6.69 -3.86
CA ILE A 73 -12.30 -5.69 -4.22
C ILE A 73 -10.93 -6.36 -4.31
N CYS A 74 -10.58 -7.22 -3.34
CA CYS A 74 -9.36 -8.02 -3.38
C CYS A 74 -9.34 -8.96 -4.61
N GLY A 75 -10.46 -9.62 -4.91
CA GLY A 75 -10.61 -10.49 -6.09
C GLY A 75 -10.47 -9.76 -7.43
N ARG A 76 -10.69 -8.44 -7.49
CA ARG A 76 -10.43 -7.61 -8.67
C ARG A 76 -8.94 -7.30 -8.85
N GLY A 77 -8.10 -7.60 -7.84
CA GLY A 77 -6.66 -7.38 -7.87
C GLY A 77 -6.19 -6.12 -7.12
N ILE A 78 -6.99 -5.58 -6.20
CA ILE A 78 -6.55 -4.54 -5.27
C ILE A 78 -6.15 -5.20 -3.96
N ASN A 79 -4.85 -5.19 -3.61
CA ASN A 79 -4.36 -5.75 -2.36
C ASN A 79 -3.74 -4.68 -1.48
N HIS A 80 -4.07 -4.72 -0.20
CA HIS A 80 -3.67 -3.73 0.79
C HIS A 80 -2.78 -4.36 1.86
N VAL A 81 -1.58 -3.83 2.02
CA VAL A 81 -0.69 -4.08 3.14
C VAL A 81 -0.91 -2.97 4.17
N PRO A 82 -1.66 -3.22 5.24
CA PRO A 82 -1.98 -2.19 6.23
C PRO A 82 -0.79 -1.90 7.14
N GLU A 83 -0.84 -0.75 7.81
CA GLU A 83 0.07 -0.41 8.89
C GLU A 83 0.12 -1.51 9.96
N GLY A 84 1.30 -1.75 10.53
CA GLY A 84 1.51 -2.77 11.55
C GLY A 84 1.51 -4.20 11.04
N ARG A 85 1.74 -4.40 9.71
CA ARG A 85 2.00 -5.68 9.04
C ARG A 85 0.82 -6.67 9.07
N LYS A 86 0.06 -6.74 10.17
CA LYS A 86 -1.12 -7.61 10.38
C LYS A 86 -0.90 -9.05 9.93
N LEU A 87 0.25 -9.62 10.33
CA LEU A 87 0.56 -11.03 10.13
C LEU A 87 -0.21 -11.91 11.13
N PHE A 88 -0.25 -13.20 10.83
CA PHE A 88 -0.69 -14.24 11.76
C PHE A 88 0.53 -14.75 12.53
N PRO A 89 0.83 -14.26 13.75
CA PRO A 89 2.11 -14.48 14.40
C PRO A 89 2.35 -15.94 14.83
N GLN A 90 1.28 -16.70 15.05
CA GLN A 90 1.31 -18.13 15.42
C GLN A 90 1.41 -19.05 14.20
N MET A 91 1.28 -18.53 12.99
CA MET A 91 1.46 -19.26 11.75
C MET A 91 2.90 -19.10 11.25
N THR A 92 3.36 -20.09 10.54
CA THR A 92 4.67 -20.06 9.87
C THR A 92 4.71 -19.04 8.74
N VAL A 93 5.90 -18.74 8.23
CA VAL A 93 6.10 -17.93 7.01
C VAL A 93 5.30 -18.53 5.85
N TYR A 94 5.40 -19.85 5.64
CA TYR A 94 4.68 -20.55 4.57
C TYR A 94 3.17 -20.39 4.68
N GLU A 95 2.59 -20.64 5.85
CA GLU A 95 1.15 -20.52 6.10
C GLU A 95 0.66 -19.07 5.94
N ASN A 96 1.44 -18.07 6.34
CA ASN A 96 1.11 -16.67 6.08
C ASN A 96 1.08 -16.37 4.58
N LEU A 97 2.00 -16.91 3.78
CA LEU A 97 2.00 -16.76 2.32
C LEU A 97 0.80 -17.47 1.70
N GLU A 98 0.48 -18.67 2.17
CA GLU A 98 -0.68 -19.45 1.72
C GLU A 98 -2.00 -18.68 1.93
N MET A 99 -2.15 -18.01 3.07
CA MET A 99 -3.30 -17.14 3.33
C MET A 99 -3.42 -16.00 2.31
N GLY A 100 -2.30 -15.51 1.77
CA GLY A 100 -2.30 -14.52 0.69
C GLY A 100 -2.86 -15.03 -0.64
N ALA A 101 -2.71 -16.32 -0.90
CA ALA A 101 -3.22 -16.97 -2.12
C ALA A 101 -4.69 -17.40 -2.03
N TYR A 102 -5.34 -17.27 -0.88
CA TYR A 102 -6.67 -17.85 -0.60
C TYR A 102 -7.74 -17.50 -1.65
N LEU A 103 -7.81 -16.24 -2.07
CA LEU A 103 -8.79 -15.81 -3.09
C LEU A 103 -8.34 -16.12 -4.53
N ALA A 104 -7.04 -16.20 -4.77
CA ALA A 104 -6.48 -16.42 -6.10
C ALA A 104 -6.47 -17.90 -6.53
N SER A 105 -6.52 -18.81 -5.57
CA SER A 105 -6.36 -20.24 -5.84
C SER A 105 -7.47 -21.09 -5.24
N LYS A 106 -8.36 -21.59 -6.10
CA LYS A 106 -9.31 -22.65 -5.73
C LYS A 106 -8.66 -24.03 -5.57
N ARG A 107 -7.36 -24.19 -5.88
CA ARG A 107 -6.64 -25.48 -5.97
C ARG A 107 -5.39 -25.56 -5.07
N GLY A 108 -5.24 -24.66 -4.10
CA GLY A 108 -4.07 -24.60 -3.23
C GLY A 108 -3.04 -23.54 -3.65
N MET A 109 -1.88 -23.55 -3.02
CA MET A 109 -0.81 -22.58 -3.21
C MET A 109 -0.25 -22.63 -4.65
N PRO A 110 -0.28 -21.53 -5.42
CA PRO A 110 0.34 -21.48 -6.73
C PRO A 110 1.87 -21.51 -6.59
N ALA A 111 2.50 -22.62 -7.02
CA ALA A 111 3.93 -22.83 -6.84
C ALA A 111 4.80 -21.79 -7.57
N ASP A 112 4.37 -21.36 -8.75
CA ASP A 112 5.04 -20.32 -9.54
C ASP A 112 5.02 -18.97 -8.83
N GLN A 113 3.91 -18.60 -8.20
CA GLN A 113 3.79 -17.35 -7.43
C GLN A 113 4.62 -17.38 -6.15
N LEU A 114 4.65 -18.53 -5.47
CA LEU A 114 5.50 -18.71 -4.29
C LEU A 114 6.98 -18.54 -4.66
N GLU A 115 7.41 -19.09 -5.80
CA GLU A 115 8.77 -18.93 -6.30
C GLU A 115 9.11 -17.49 -6.65
N GLU A 116 8.16 -16.71 -7.18
CA GLU A 116 8.32 -15.26 -7.39
C GLU A 116 8.51 -14.51 -6.08
N VAL A 117 7.67 -14.79 -5.08
CA VAL A 117 7.81 -14.19 -3.75
C VAL A 117 9.16 -14.53 -3.12
N PHE A 118 9.64 -15.76 -3.29
CA PHE A 118 10.96 -16.16 -2.78
C PHE A 118 12.12 -15.56 -3.56
N ARG A 119 11.96 -15.25 -4.85
CA ARG A 119 12.95 -14.46 -5.61
C ARG A 119 13.00 -13.02 -5.13
N THR A 120 11.84 -12.43 -4.86
CA THR A 120 11.72 -11.07 -4.32
C THR A 120 12.27 -10.96 -2.89
N PHE A 121 11.99 -11.97 -2.06
CA PHE A 121 12.40 -12.02 -0.65
C PHE A 121 13.11 -13.35 -0.31
N PRO A 122 14.40 -13.52 -0.67
CA PRO A 122 15.12 -14.78 -0.46
C PRO A 122 15.21 -15.23 1.02
N VAL A 123 15.11 -14.28 1.96
CA VAL A 123 15.10 -14.58 3.39
C VAL A 123 13.88 -15.41 3.79
N LEU A 124 12.72 -15.20 3.16
CA LEU A 124 11.49 -15.94 3.46
C LEU A 124 11.61 -17.42 3.06
N ARG A 125 12.31 -17.71 1.96
CA ARG A 125 12.58 -19.10 1.54
C ARG A 125 13.34 -19.86 2.61
N ARG A 126 14.37 -19.25 3.20
CA ARG A 126 15.18 -19.89 4.25
C ARG A 126 14.45 -20.10 5.57
N ARG A 127 13.32 -19.38 5.76
CA ARG A 127 12.57 -19.31 7.01
C ARG A 127 11.13 -19.84 6.90
N THR A 128 10.82 -20.61 5.87
CA THR A 128 9.46 -21.07 5.56
C THR A 128 8.73 -21.72 6.73
N LYS A 129 9.46 -22.47 7.57
CA LYS A 129 8.92 -23.18 8.74
C LYS A 129 8.95 -22.36 10.03
N GLN A 130 9.54 -21.16 10.02
CA GLN A 130 9.65 -20.30 11.19
C GLN A 130 8.32 -19.59 11.46
N LEU A 131 7.93 -19.45 12.73
CA LEU A 131 6.74 -18.68 13.11
C LEU A 131 6.93 -17.20 12.78
N ALA A 132 5.94 -16.59 12.18
CA ALA A 132 6.00 -15.19 11.73
C ALA A 132 6.25 -14.20 12.88
N GLY A 133 5.72 -14.49 14.07
CA GLY A 133 5.93 -13.67 15.27
C GLY A 133 7.39 -13.61 15.74
N THR A 134 8.25 -14.56 15.32
CA THR A 134 9.67 -14.63 15.73
C THR A 134 10.64 -14.00 14.73
N LEU A 135 10.13 -13.50 13.61
CA LEU A 135 10.91 -12.77 12.61
C LEU A 135 11.28 -11.37 13.11
N SER A 136 12.39 -10.83 12.60
CA SER A 136 12.71 -9.41 12.79
C SER A 136 11.64 -8.51 12.16
N GLY A 137 11.56 -7.25 12.60
CA GLY A 137 10.58 -6.30 12.06
C GLY A 137 10.64 -6.11 10.54
N GLY A 138 11.84 -6.08 9.97
CA GLY A 138 12.04 -6.01 8.51
C GLY A 138 11.57 -7.28 7.80
N GLU A 139 11.89 -8.46 8.34
CA GLU A 139 11.45 -9.75 7.77
C GLU A 139 9.93 -9.92 7.86
N GLN A 140 9.32 -9.45 8.94
CA GLN A 140 7.85 -9.42 9.07
C GLN A 140 7.22 -8.50 7.99
N GLN A 141 7.85 -7.36 7.70
CA GLN A 141 7.36 -6.48 6.64
C GLN A 141 7.51 -7.12 5.26
N MET A 142 8.65 -7.77 5.00
CA MET A 142 8.85 -8.56 3.77
C MET A 142 7.79 -9.66 3.63
N LEU A 143 7.45 -10.34 4.73
CA LEU A 143 6.39 -11.36 4.74
C LEU A 143 5.00 -10.73 4.47
N ALA A 144 4.70 -9.56 5.03
CA ALA A 144 3.43 -8.87 4.79
C ALA A 144 3.27 -8.47 3.31
N VAL A 145 4.34 -7.92 2.71
CA VAL A 145 4.35 -7.61 1.27
C VAL A 145 4.28 -8.90 0.44
N GLY A 146 5.08 -9.93 0.78
CA GLY A 146 5.07 -11.23 0.12
C GLY A 146 3.68 -11.88 0.13
N ARG A 147 2.98 -11.82 1.28
CA ARG A 147 1.60 -12.30 1.40
C ARG A 147 0.64 -11.58 0.43
N ALA A 148 0.78 -10.26 0.29
CA ALA A 148 -0.04 -9.50 -0.66
C ALA A 148 0.29 -9.86 -2.12
N LEU A 149 1.55 -10.13 -2.44
CA LEU A 149 1.98 -10.55 -3.78
C LEU A 149 1.45 -11.93 -4.17
N MET A 150 1.20 -12.84 -3.20
CA MET A 150 0.62 -14.16 -3.46
C MET A 150 -0.75 -14.10 -4.18
N ALA A 151 -1.49 -13.00 -4.03
CA ALA A 151 -2.76 -12.77 -4.71
C ALA A 151 -2.60 -12.25 -6.15
N ARG A 152 -1.38 -12.06 -6.68
CA ARG A 152 -1.10 -11.46 -8.00
C ARG A 152 -1.82 -10.13 -8.20
N PRO A 153 -1.55 -9.12 -7.37
CA PRO A 153 -2.27 -7.86 -7.42
C PRO A 153 -2.04 -7.13 -8.75
N ARG A 154 -3.07 -6.44 -9.24
CA ARG A 154 -2.95 -5.41 -10.27
C ARG A 154 -2.56 -4.06 -9.65
N LEU A 155 -3.02 -3.82 -8.42
CA LEU A 155 -2.69 -2.65 -7.60
C LEU A 155 -2.29 -3.11 -6.20
N LEU A 156 -1.06 -2.82 -5.81
CA LEU A 156 -0.56 -3.04 -4.45
C LEU A 156 -0.62 -1.71 -3.69
N MET A 157 -1.40 -1.67 -2.63
CA MET A 157 -1.49 -0.53 -1.72
C MET A 157 -0.71 -0.81 -0.44
N LEU A 158 0.13 0.14 0.00
CA LEU A 158 0.94 -0.01 1.21
C LEU A 158 0.74 1.20 2.13
N ASP A 159 0.42 0.91 3.38
CA ASP A 159 0.23 1.90 4.43
C ASP A 159 1.43 1.90 5.38
N GLU A 160 2.26 2.96 5.32
CA GLU A 160 3.45 3.17 6.15
C GLU A 160 4.38 1.94 6.22
N PRO A 161 4.81 1.34 5.08
CA PRO A 161 5.50 0.04 5.10
C PRO A 161 6.87 0.04 5.78
N THR A 162 7.45 1.21 6.02
CA THR A 162 8.78 1.35 6.62
C THR A 162 8.76 1.88 8.05
N LEU A 163 7.57 2.16 8.58
CA LEU A 163 7.42 2.71 9.92
C LEU A 163 7.98 1.75 10.99
N GLY A 164 8.86 2.28 11.85
CA GLY A 164 9.47 1.52 12.94
C GLY A 164 10.48 0.45 12.49
N LEU A 165 10.97 0.51 11.25
CA LEU A 165 12.04 -0.35 10.76
C LEU A 165 13.42 0.31 10.96
N ALA A 166 14.44 -0.54 11.11
CA ALA A 166 15.82 -0.10 11.03
C ALA A 166 16.10 0.46 9.60
N PRO A 167 16.97 1.47 9.45
CA PRO A 167 17.22 2.14 8.17
C PRO A 167 17.56 1.19 7.01
N LYS A 168 18.36 0.15 7.28
CA LYS A 168 18.71 -0.87 6.27
C LYS A 168 17.47 -1.61 5.78
N ALA A 169 16.59 -2.05 6.67
CA ALA A 169 15.38 -2.77 6.31
C ALA A 169 14.39 -1.87 5.54
N ALA A 170 14.26 -0.60 5.95
CA ALA A 170 13.45 0.38 5.23
C ALA A 170 13.96 0.58 3.79
N TYR A 171 15.27 0.72 3.62
CA TYR A 171 15.89 0.82 2.29
C TYR A 171 15.63 -0.43 1.42
N GLU A 172 15.76 -1.63 2.00
CA GLU A 172 15.45 -2.89 1.30
C GLU A 172 13.99 -2.94 0.84
N ILE A 173 13.03 -2.53 1.68
CA ILE A 173 11.62 -2.47 1.29
C ILE A 173 11.41 -1.49 0.14
N TYR A 174 11.92 -0.25 0.22
CA TYR A 174 11.79 0.72 -0.87
C TYR A 174 12.43 0.21 -2.18
N SER A 175 13.60 -0.43 -2.09
CA SER A 175 14.27 -1.00 -3.26
C SER A 175 13.43 -2.09 -3.93
N VAL A 176 12.78 -2.94 -3.15
CA VAL A 176 11.86 -3.97 -3.66
C VAL A 176 10.63 -3.33 -4.31
N LEU A 177 10.03 -2.30 -3.71
CA LEU A 177 8.89 -1.62 -4.31
C LEU A 177 9.23 -1.00 -5.67
N VAL A 178 10.40 -0.37 -5.77
CA VAL A 178 10.90 0.17 -7.06
C VAL A 178 11.07 -0.94 -8.10
N GLN A 179 11.63 -2.10 -7.69
CA GLN A 179 11.81 -3.22 -8.60
C GLN A 179 10.48 -3.79 -9.07
N LEU A 180 9.54 -4.05 -8.15
CA LEU A 180 8.19 -4.53 -8.47
C LEU A 180 7.45 -3.58 -9.43
N ASN A 181 7.62 -2.27 -9.24
CA ASN A 181 7.02 -1.29 -10.14
C ASN A 181 7.68 -1.31 -11.53
N ARG A 182 9.01 -1.44 -11.62
CA ARG A 182 9.73 -1.62 -12.90
C ARG A 182 9.29 -2.89 -13.64
N ASP A 183 8.94 -3.93 -12.90
CA ASP A 183 8.40 -5.19 -13.43
C ASP A 183 6.90 -5.08 -13.83
N GLY A 184 6.32 -3.86 -13.74
CA GLY A 184 4.98 -3.54 -14.22
C GLY A 184 3.89 -3.49 -13.15
N LEU A 185 4.20 -3.76 -11.87
CA LEU A 185 3.20 -3.66 -10.81
C LEU A 185 2.85 -2.21 -10.51
N THR A 186 1.56 -1.89 -10.51
CA THR A 186 1.07 -0.57 -10.05
C THR A 186 1.08 -0.53 -8.54
N ILE A 187 1.63 0.55 -7.97
CA ILE A 187 1.79 0.71 -6.53
C ILE A 187 1.20 2.03 -6.06
N LEU A 188 0.41 1.99 -4.99
CA LEU A 188 -0.03 3.15 -4.23
C LEU A 188 0.59 3.09 -2.84
N LEU A 189 1.57 3.95 -2.60
CA LEU A 189 2.31 4.02 -1.35
C LEU A 189 1.86 5.22 -0.52
N VAL A 190 1.50 4.98 0.73
CA VAL A 190 1.27 6.02 1.72
C VAL A 190 2.44 6.03 2.69
N SER A 191 3.06 7.20 2.91
CA SER A 191 4.20 7.32 3.81
C SER A 191 4.29 8.70 4.48
N GLN A 192 4.76 8.69 5.73
CA GLN A 192 5.23 9.88 6.43
C GLN A 192 6.73 10.15 6.25
N ASP A 193 7.51 9.16 5.75
CA ASP A 193 8.89 9.36 5.29
C ASP A 193 8.87 10.03 3.92
N VAL A 194 8.57 11.35 3.95
CA VAL A 194 8.36 12.17 2.75
C VAL A 194 9.54 12.13 1.81
N LEU A 195 10.76 12.25 2.36
CA LEU A 195 11.97 12.31 1.55
C LEU A 195 12.19 11.03 0.73
N GLN A 196 12.12 9.87 1.37
CA GLN A 196 12.37 8.60 0.69
C GLN A 196 11.21 8.24 -0.24
N ALA A 197 9.97 8.47 0.19
CA ALA A 197 8.80 8.17 -0.61
C ALA A 197 8.77 9.00 -1.91
N LEU A 198 9.01 10.33 -1.84
CA LEU A 198 9.05 11.19 -3.02
C LEU A 198 10.22 10.87 -3.97
N LYS A 199 11.36 10.38 -3.46
CA LYS A 199 12.48 9.94 -4.31
C LYS A 199 12.15 8.76 -5.20
N ILE A 200 11.27 7.87 -4.75
CA ILE A 200 10.91 6.67 -5.52
C ILE A 200 9.61 6.83 -6.31
N GLY A 201 8.73 7.78 -5.90
CA GLY A 201 7.46 8.02 -6.55
C GLY A 201 7.62 8.74 -7.90
N ASN A 202 7.01 8.20 -8.96
CA ASN A 202 6.93 8.91 -10.23
C ASN A 202 5.85 10.00 -10.22
N ARG A 203 4.79 9.81 -9.42
CA ARG A 203 3.76 10.82 -9.13
C ARG A 203 3.46 10.84 -7.64
N ALA A 204 3.03 11.99 -7.12
CA ALA A 204 2.68 12.11 -5.74
C ALA A 204 1.54 13.10 -5.50
N TYR A 205 0.80 12.86 -4.41
CA TYR A 205 -0.18 13.76 -3.83
C TYR A 205 0.22 14.16 -2.42
N VAL A 206 -0.10 15.38 -2.02
CA VAL A 206 -0.02 15.84 -0.63
C VAL A 206 -1.43 15.84 -0.07
N LEU A 207 -1.65 15.10 1.01
CA LEU A 207 -2.93 15.03 1.73
C LEU A 207 -2.81 15.78 3.05
N GLU A 208 -3.60 16.83 3.22
CA GLU A 208 -3.62 17.69 4.40
C GLU A 208 -5.05 17.88 4.90
N ASN A 209 -5.28 17.58 6.17
CA ASN A 209 -6.60 17.74 6.80
C ASN A 209 -7.76 17.13 5.99
N GLY A 210 -7.54 15.93 5.45
CA GLY A 210 -8.53 15.20 4.66
C GLY A 210 -8.68 15.66 3.20
N ARG A 211 -7.93 16.66 2.73
CA ARG A 211 -7.98 17.21 1.38
C ARG A 211 -6.68 16.98 0.61
N ILE A 212 -6.77 16.75 -0.69
CA ILE A 212 -5.61 16.81 -1.57
C ILE A 212 -5.26 18.29 -1.76
N SER A 213 -4.08 18.68 -1.27
CA SER A 213 -3.58 20.07 -1.34
C SER A 213 -2.66 20.30 -2.52
N MET A 214 -1.89 19.28 -2.95
CA MET A 214 -0.97 19.38 -4.08
C MET A 214 -0.89 18.04 -4.83
N GLU A 215 -0.56 18.14 -6.13
CA GLU A 215 -0.23 17.02 -7.01
C GLU A 215 0.99 17.40 -7.85
N GLY A 216 1.86 16.42 -8.12
CA GLY A 216 3.03 16.61 -8.99
C GLY A 216 3.84 15.34 -9.18
N SER A 217 4.98 15.45 -9.86
CA SER A 217 5.99 14.38 -9.81
C SER A 217 6.66 14.36 -8.42
N GLY A 218 7.23 13.22 -8.04
CA GLY A 218 7.99 13.14 -6.79
C GLY A 218 9.14 14.18 -6.75
N SER A 219 9.81 14.40 -7.88
CA SER A 219 10.88 15.41 -8.02
C SER A 219 10.38 16.84 -7.86
N ASP A 220 9.22 17.18 -8.44
CA ASP A 220 8.65 18.52 -8.34
C ASP A 220 8.25 18.85 -6.89
N LEU A 221 7.62 17.89 -6.21
CA LEU A 221 7.23 18.06 -4.82
C LEU A 221 8.43 18.12 -3.88
N LEU A 222 9.51 17.35 -4.13
CA LEU A 222 10.78 17.48 -3.40
C LEU A 222 11.42 18.87 -3.57
N GLY A 223 11.24 19.50 -4.74
CA GLY A 223 11.69 20.86 -5.03
C GLY A 223 10.82 21.95 -4.40
N ASN A 224 9.57 21.64 -4.06
CA ASN A 224 8.57 22.63 -3.63
C ASN A 224 8.89 23.22 -2.25
N PRO A 225 9.01 24.56 -2.10
CA PRO A 225 9.33 25.20 -0.81
C PRO A 225 8.34 24.86 0.30
N LYS A 226 7.03 24.79 0.03
CA LYS A 226 6.02 24.46 1.04
C LYS A 226 6.18 23.02 1.54
N VAL A 227 6.51 22.06 0.67
CA VAL A 227 6.76 20.67 1.06
C VAL A 227 8.03 20.57 1.89
N LYS A 228 9.08 21.32 1.52
CA LYS A 228 10.34 21.37 2.29
C LYS A 228 10.11 21.91 3.71
N GLU A 229 9.45 23.05 3.83
CA GLU A 229 9.14 23.68 5.12
C GLU A 229 8.24 22.78 5.98
N ALA A 230 7.14 22.26 5.42
CA ALA A 230 6.15 21.50 6.19
C ALA A 230 6.61 20.11 6.62
N TYR A 231 7.47 19.45 5.82
CA TYR A 231 7.76 18.02 5.99
C TYR A 231 9.25 17.68 6.09
N LEU A 232 10.16 18.54 5.62
CA LEU A 232 11.60 18.25 5.62
C LEU A 232 12.38 19.12 6.60
N GLY A 233 11.76 20.18 7.15
CA GLY A 233 12.39 21.07 8.16
C GLY A 233 13.51 21.94 7.59
N ILE A 234 13.51 22.22 6.29
CA ILE A 234 14.53 22.98 5.55
C ILE A 234 13.89 24.04 4.65
#